data_4c6abf1bb4da9c37d429546503152e70
#
_entry.id   4c6abf1bb4da9c37d429546503152e70
#
_cell.length_a   1.000
_cell.length_b   1.000
_cell.length_c   1.000
_cell.angle_alpha   90.00
_cell.angle_beta   90.00
_cell.angle_gamma   90.00
#
_symmetry.space_group_name_H-M   'P 1'
#
loop_
_entity.id
_entity.type
_entity.pdbx_description
1 polymer ?
#
loop_
_entity_poly.entity_id
_entity_poly.type
_entity_poly.pdbx_seq_one_letter_code
_entity_poly.pdbx_strand_id
1 'polypeptide(L)'
;MTRTMRFPWRDLWRILQTLVGVWTFALLLVFLLAKPLLNAPMDDAMLLLAFLGLSGSASILIAYGAYRLGLVTRLRSLRYALIAVTVLTIGLVFSNVWVTARLMFFNEHDQSLTLILLVFAGGTALGFGYFISNALTERIMGVAEGARELSKGNLSARVPVQGNDELAELATTFNMMAARLQEIDEQKRMLEQTRRDLVAWVSHDLRTPLASLRLVIDALVDGVVQDEETTRRYLATAQNEIRSLNDLINDLFELAQIDVGHVNLRLERASFNDLVSDTLSAMRTLADKRGVRLTGSVDAKIDPVVVDPEKIQRVLSNLLANAIRHTPANGEVALSARLAGDAVRVEVRDTGEGIAPADLPHIFERFYRGQPARTRDGDGQRGAGLGLAIASGLVEAHGGKIEVQSELGKGTVFSFTLPRRLSTGVS
;
A
#
# COMPACT_ATOMS: atom_id res chain seq x y z
N MET A 1 -6.40 31.13 17.85
CA MET A 1 -7.68 31.03 17.13
C MET A 1 -8.57 30.08 17.91
N THR A 2 -9.46 30.62 18.71
CA THR A 2 -10.40 29.88 19.58
C THR A 2 -11.57 29.39 18.73
N ARG A 3 -11.50 28.11 18.35
CA ARG A 3 -12.63 27.42 17.70
C ARG A 3 -13.67 27.12 18.79
N THR A 4 -14.72 27.94 18.89
CA THR A 4 -15.92 27.66 19.66
C THR A 4 -16.58 26.42 19.06
N MET A 5 -16.44 25.26 19.73
CA MET A 5 -17.24 24.06 19.43
C MET A 5 -18.73 24.46 19.63
N ARG A 6 -19.44 24.64 18.54
CA ARG A 6 -20.91 24.70 18.55
C ARG A 6 -21.40 23.26 18.76
N PHE A 7 -21.66 22.93 20.01
CA PHE A 7 -22.34 21.67 20.34
C PHE A 7 -23.75 21.71 19.76
N PRO A 8 -24.22 20.70 19.02
CA PRO A 8 -25.55 20.73 18.43
C PRO A 8 -26.62 20.69 19.56
N TRP A 9 -27.53 21.65 19.57
CA TRP A 9 -28.63 21.79 20.54
C TRP A 9 -29.45 20.51 20.73
N ARG A 10 -29.46 19.61 19.74
CA ARG A 10 -30.13 18.30 19.75
C ARG A 10 -29.57 17.33 20.78
N ASP A 11 -28.23 17.27 20.94
CA ASP A 11 -27.58 16.35 21.87
C ASP A 11 -27.72 16.83 23.31
N LEU A 12 -27.68 18.14 23.53
CA LEU A 12 -27.93 18.74 24.82
C LEU A 12 -29.36 18.44 25.32
N TRP A 13 -30.35 18.54 24.43
CA TRP A 13 -31.73 18.22 24.72
C TRP A 13 -31.95 16.75 25.09
N ARG A 14 -31.28 15.84 24.40
CA ARG A 14 -31.31 14.41 24.70
C ARG A 14 -30.72 14.09 26.08
N ILE A 15 -29.56 14.68 26.40
CA ILE A 15 -28.89 14.48 27.72
C ILE A 15 -29.78 15.02 28.83
N LEU A 16 -30.39 16.19 28.65
CA LEU A 16 -31.30 16.77 29.62
C LEU A 16 -32.56 15.89 29.81
N GLN A 17 -33.14 15.39 28.73
CA GLN A 17 -34.28 14.47 28.79
C GLN A 17 -33.97 13.18 29.53
N THR A 18 -32.77 12.56 29.26
CA THR A 18 -32.37 11.36 29.98
C THR A 18 -32.10 11.60 31.46
N LEU A 19 -31.44 12.71 31.82
CA LEU A 19 -31.24 13.10 33.21
C LEU A 19 -32.56 13.34 33.96
N VAL A 20 -33.46 14.09 33.36
CA VAL A 20 -34.79 14.33 33.92
C VAL A 20 -35.60 13.04 34.03
N GLY A 21 -35.51 12.16 33.03
CA GLY A 21 -36.17 10.85 33.04
C GLY A 21 -35.67 9.92 34.16
N VAL A 22 -34.34 9.82 34.32
CA VAL A 22 -33.74 9.05 35.43
C VAL A 22 -34.12 9.61 36.78
N TRP A 23 -34.12 10.92 36.91
CA TRP A 23 -34.48 11.60 38.15
C TRP A 23 -35.96 11.44 38.51
N THR A 24 -36.87 11.60 37.58
CA THR A 24 -38.31 11.34 37.80
C THR A 24 -38.61 9.90 38.14
N PHE A 25 -37.88 8.96 37.49
CA PHE A 25 -37.97 7.55 37.82
C PHE A 25 -37.48 7.25 39.27
N ALA A 26 -36.38 7.87 39.69
CA ALA A 26 -35.86 7.73 41.07
C ALA A 26 -36.85 8.23 42.10
N LEU A 27 -37.48 9.40 41.87
CA LEU A 27 -38.53 9.95 42.74
C LEU A 27 -39.75 9.03 42.82
N LEU A 28 -40.20 8.50 41.69
CA LEU A 28 -41.30 7.56 41.63
C LEU A 28 -40.98 6.27 42.41
N LEU A 29 -39.77 5.75 42.26
CA LEU A 29 -39.30 4.55 43.00
C LEU A 29 -39.28 4.79 44.53
N VAL A 30 -38.78 5.97 44.95
CA VAL A 30 -38.82 6.35 46.38
C VAL A 30 -40.25 6.41 46.90
N PHE A 31 -41.18 7.02 46.12
CA PHE A 31 -42.57 7.09 46.47
C PHE A 31 -43.21 5.70 46.65
N LEU A 32 -42.95 4.80 45.70
CA LEU A 32 -43.48 3.42 45.77
C LEU A 32 -42.89 2.59 46.93
N LEU A 33 -41.66 2.84 47.30
CA LEU A 33 -40.97 2.11 48.36
C LEU A 33 -41.18 2.71 49.76
N ALA A 34 -41.43 4.00 49.87
CA ALA A 34 -41.58 4.71 51.15
C ALA A 34 -42.73 4.12 51.99
N LYS A 35 -43.87 3.81 51.40
CA LYS A 35 -45.04 3.31 52.11
C LYS A 35 -44.88 1.88 52.68
N PRO A 36 -44.43 0.88 51.87
CA PRO A 36 -44.27 -0.49 52.34
C PRO A 36 -43.03 -0.73 53.25
N LEU A 37 -41.96 0.09 53.10
CA LEU A 37 -40.72 -0.07 53.86
C LEU A 37 -40.68 0.72 55.17
N LEU A 38 -41.23 1.92 55.18
CA LEU A 38 -41.11 2.80 56.35
C LEU A 38 -42.37 2.84 57.23
N ASN A 39 -43.50 2.25 56.79
CA ASN A 39 -44.82 2.39 57.46
C ASN A 39 -45.13 3.87 57.87
N ALA A 40 -44.54 4.80 57.13
CA ALA A 40 -44.59 6.21 57.49
C ALA A 40 -45.97 6.82 57.16
N PRO A 41 -46.44 7.80 57.96
CA PRO A 41 -47.59 8.59 57.63
C PRO A 41 -47.43 9.27 56.24
N MET A 42 -48.49 9.47 55.52
CA MET A 42 -48.47 10.02 54.17
C MET A 42 -47.79 11.39 54.10
N ASP A 43 -47.95 12.17 55.16
CA ASP A 43 -47.35 13.51 55.31
C ASP A 43 -45.81 13.48 55.36
N ASP A 44 -45.23 12.51 56.04
CA ASP A 44 -43.78 12.32 56.14
C ASP A 44 -43.20 11.82 54.81
N ALA A 45 -43.92 10.94 54.09
CA ALA A 45 -43.49 10.49 52.77
C ALA A 45 -43.53 11.64 51.73
N MET A 46 -44.56 12.53 51.79
CA MET A 46 -44.62 13.72 50.97
C MET A 46 -43.50 14.72 51.28
N LEU A 47 -43.19 14.91 52.55
CA LEU A 47 -42.10 15.79 53.00
C LEU A 47 -40.74 15.26 52.49
N LEU A 48 -40.48 13.96 52.60
CA LEU A 48 -39.28 13.32 52.06
C LEU A 48 -39.14 13.56 50.53
N LEU A 49 -40.22 13.34 49.78
CA LEU A 49 -40.24 13.57 48.35
C LEU A 49 -39.99 15.03 47.96
N ALA A 50 -40.54 15.95 48.74
CA ALA A 50 -40.32 17.39 48.52
C ALA A 50 -38.85 17.78 48.74
N PHE A 51 -38.21 17.26 49.79
CA PHE A 51 -36.77 17.51 50.07
C PHE A 51 -35.87 16.86 49.03
N LEU A 52 -36.09 15.60 48.68
CA LEU A 52 -35.32 14.92 47.66
C LEU A 52 -35.53 15.58 46.29
N GLY A 53 -36.75 16.01 46.01
CA GLY A 53 -37.08 16.74 44.79
C GLY A 53 -36.33 18.06 44.68
N LEU A 54 -36.32 18.85 45.75
CA LEU A 54 -35.65 20.16 45.75
C LEU A 54 -34.13 20.03 45.71
N SER A 55 -33.56 19.16 46.56
CA SER A 55 -32.10 18.97 46.66
C SER A 55 -31.52 18.29 45.40
N GLY A 56 -32.27 17.34 44.82
CA GLY A 56 -31.87 16.70 43.54
C GLY A 56 -31.92 17.66 42.40
N SER A 57 -32.94 18.52 42.30
CA SER A 57 -33.03 19.59 41.29
C SER A 57 -31.87 20.59 41.41
N ALA A 58 -31.54 21.01 42.63
CA ALA A 58 -30.40 21.88 42.90
C ALA A 58 -29.06 21.22 42.45
N SER A 59 -28.88 19.93 42.73
CA SER A 59 -27.72 19.15 42.31
C SER A 59 -27.58 19.07 40.77
N ILE A 60 -28.67 18.83 40.05
CA ILE A 60 -28.70 18.84 38.60
C ILE A 60 -28.32 20.21 38.03
N LEU A 61 -28.86 21.28 38.62
CA LEU A 61 -28.54 22.66 38.20
C LEU A 61 -27.07 23.01 38.43
N ILE A 62 -26.48 22.57 39.55
CA ILE A 62 -25.05 22.74 39.85
C ILE A 62 -24.19 21.97 38.85
N ALA A 63 -24.50 20.69 38.59
CA ALA A 63 -23.80 19.86 37.62
C ALA A 63 -23.89 20.47 36.21
N TYR A 64 -25.07 20.94 35.79
CA TYR A 64 -25.28 21.61 34.51
C TYR A 64 -24.50 22.94 34.43
N GLY A 65 -24.50 23.72 35.50
CA GLY A 65 -23.70 24.94 35.58
C GLY A 65 -22.21 24.70 35.45
N ALA A 66 -21.70 23.69 36.16
CA ALA A 66 -20.31 23.27 36.08
C ALA A 66 -19.92 22.82 34.66
N TYR A 67 -20.80 22.08 33.99
CA TYR A 67 -20.62 21.67 32.58
C TYR A 67 -20.64 22.88 31.65
N ARG A 68 -21.62 23.79 31.76
CA ARG A 68 -21.76 24.96 30.91
C ARG A 68 -20.63 25.98 31.07
N LEU A 69 -20.09 26.12 32.25
CA LEU A 69 -18.92 26.96 32.54
C LEU A 69 -17.61 26.34 32.06
N GLY A 70 -17.65 25.10 31.56
CA GLY A 70 -16.49 24.41 31.06
C GLY A 70 -15.44 24.10 32.14
N LEU A 71 -15.87 23.95 33.40
CA LEU A 71 -14.95 23.68 34.51
C LEU A 71 -14.11 22.42 34.25
N VAL A 72 -14.75 21.40 33.66
CA VAL A 72 -14.07 20.11 33.32
C VAL A 72 -13.12 20.28 32.16
N THR A 73 -13.46 21.08 31.14
CA THR A 73 -12.65 21.28 29.92
C THR A 73 -11.46 22.21 30.13
N ARG A 74 -11.44 23.00 31.23
CA ARG A 74 -10.33 23.89 31.60
C ARG A 74 -9.16 23.15 32.26
N LEU A 75 -9.40 21.92 32.71
CA LEU A 75 -8.36 21.12 33.34
C LEU A 75 -7.41 20.56 32.28
N ARG A 76 -6.12 20.77 32.45
CA ARG A 76 -5.05 20.37 31.50
C ARG A 76 -4.91 18.85 31.33
N SER A 77 -5.46 18.07 32.24
CA SER A 77 -5.31 16.60 32.22
C SER A 77 -6.68 15.94 32.38
N LEU A 78 -6.96 14.96 31.51
CA LEU A 78 -8.16 14.12 31.57
C LEU A 78 -8.31 13.44 32.94
N ARG A 79 -7.20 12.99 33.52
CA ARG A 79 -7.16 12.39 34.86
C ARG A 79 -7.74 13.31 35.93
N TYR A 80 -7.28 14.58 35.97
CA TYR A 80 -7.80 15.55 36.93
C TYR A 80 -9.23 15.94 36.63
N ALA A 81 -9.66 15.93 35.37
CA ALA A 81 -11.04 16.17 35.00
C ALA A 81 -11.97 15.08 35.53
N LEU A 82 -11.62 13.81 35.34
CA LEU A 82 -12.39 12.68 35.84
C LEU A 82 -12.43 12.65 37.38
N ILE A 83 -11.31 12.89 38.06
CA ILE A 83 -11.26 13.00 39.50
C ILE A 83 -12.16 14.15 39.99
N ALA A 84 -12.10 15.33 39.38
CA ALA A 84 -12.92 16.47 39.75
C ALA A 84 -14.42 16.19 39.60
N VAL A 85 -14.83 15.52 38.52
CA VAL A 85 -16.22 15.08 38.34
C VAL A 85 -16.63 14.10 39.42
N THR A 86 -15.79 13.13 39.76
CA THR A 86 -16.06 12.15 40.81
C THR A 86 -16.20 12.83 42.17
N VAL A 87 -15.29 13.74 42.51
CA VAL A 87 -15.32 14.50 43.78
C VAL A 87 -16.58 15.36 43.86
N LEU A 88 -16.94 16.06 42.78
CA LEU A 88 -18.14 16.86 42.67
C LEU A 88 -19.40 16.01 42.87
N THR A 89 -19.48 14.88 42.21
CA THR A 89 -20.62 13.93 42.35
C THR A 89 -20.76 13.43 43.76
N ILE A 90 -19.66 13.02 44.41
CA ILE A 90 -19.67 12.55 45.80
C ILE A 90 -20.10 13.69 46.74
N GLY A 91 -19.57 14.91 46.56
CA GLY A 91 -19.93 16.06 47.34
C GLY A 91 -21.43 16.43 47.23
N LEU A 92 -21.99 16.31 46.04
CA LEU A 92 -23.44 16.54 45.82
C LEU A 92 -24.29 15.44 46.50
N VAL A 93 -23.89 14.16 46.39
CA VAL A 93 -24.58 13.05 47.04
C VAL A 93 -24.50 13.22 48.58
N PHE A 94 -23.30 13.51 49.08
CA PHE A 94 -23.09 13.75 50.51
C PHE A 94 -23.98 14.89 51.02
N SER A 95 -23.97 16.05 50.32
CA SER A 95 -24.81 17.21 50.67
C SER A 95 -26.28 16.85 50.68
N ASN A 96 -26.75 16.13 49.69
CA ASN A 96 -28.13 15.69 49.56
C ASN A 96 -28.57 14.82 50.74
N VAL A 97 -27.80 13.78 51.05
CA VAL A 97 -28.12 12.86 52.16
C VAL A 97 -28.00 13.53 53.49
N TRP A 98 -26.96 14.38 53.69
CA TRP A 98 -26.76 15.10 54.94
C TRP A 98 -27.90 16.07 55.23
N VAL A 99 -28.32 16.90 54.24
CA VAL A 99 -29.43 17.84 54.43
C VAL A 99 -30.72 17.10 54.72
N THR A 100 -31.01 16.04 53.97
CA THR A 100 -32.21 15.23 54.19
C THR A 100 -32.21 14.56 55.58
N ALA A 101 -31.10 13.97 55.97
CA ALA A 101 -30.95 13.35 57.31
C ALA A 101 -31.15 14.36 58.42
N ARG A 102 -30.55 15.57 58.33
CA ARG A 102 -30.65 16.60 59.35
C ARG A 102 -32.09 17.18 59.51
N LEU A 103 -32.86 17.15 58.43
CA LEU A 103 -34.24 17.64 58.47
C LEU A 103 -35.23 16.59 58.93
N MET A 104 -34.93 15.31 58.82
CA MET A 104 -35.83 14.20 59.17
C MET A 104 -35.49 13.49 60.50
N PHE A 105 -34.23 13.49 60.94
CA PHE A 105 -33.83 12.82 62.18
C PHE A 105 -33.73 13.81 63.32
N PHE A 106 -34.53 13.55 64.40
CA PHE A 106 -34.52 14.33 65.61
C PHE A 106 -33.55 13.83 66.67
N ASN A 107 -32.85 12.67 66.42
CA ASN A 107 -31.96 12.05 67.38
C ASN A 107 -30.48 12.27 66.99
N GLU A 108 -29.63 12.79 67.90
CA GLU A 108 -28.22 13.08 67.66
C GLU A 108 -27.40 11.81 67.36
N HIS A 109 -27.82 10.66 67.91
CA HIS A 109 -27.14 9.38 67.67
C HIS A 109 -27.28 8.94 66.21
N ASP A 110 -28.46 9.05 65.60
CA ASP A 110 -28.74 8.64 64.22
C ASP A 110 -28.04 9.58 63.22
N GLN A 111 -27.90 10.86 63.57
CA GLN A 111 -27.11 11.81 62.78
C GLN A 111 -25.63 11.42 62.75
N SER A 112 -25.06 11.01 63.88
CA SER A 112 -23.67 10.60 63.96
C SER A 112 -23.39 9.31 63.16
N LEU A 113 -24.28 8.35 63.19
CA LEU A 113 -24.18 7.11 62.38
C LEU A 113 -24.27 7.41 60.90
N THR A 114 -25.19 8.28 60.49
CA THR A 114 -25.34 8.72 59.09
C THR A 114 -24.09 9.41 58.58
N LEU A 115 -23.45 10.25 59.39
CA LEU A 115 -22.22 10.92 59.04
C LEU A 115 -21.05 9.91 58.80
N ILE A 116 -20.89 8.92 59.74
CA ILE A 116 -19.86 7.89 59.66
C ILE A 116 -20.06 7.05 58.36
N LEU A 117 -21.29 6.62 58.08
CA LEU A 117 -21.61 5.85 56.87
C LEU A 117 -21.34 6.66 55.59
N LEU A 118 -21.68 7.97 55.57
CA LEU A 118 -21.40 8.83 54.44
C LEU A 118 -19.91 9.02 54.21
N VAL A 119 -19.11 9.23 55.25
CA VAL A 119 -17.65 9.33 55.14
C VAL A 119 -17.05 8.05 54.57
N PHE A 120 -17.52 6.90 55.06
CA PHE A 120 -17.09 5.60 54.54
C PHE A 120 -17.47 5.39 53.09
N ALA A 121 -18.73 5.66 52.72
CA ALA A 121 -19.23 5.56 51.33
C ALA A 121 -18.51 6.55 50.39
N GLY A 122 -18.26 7.77 50.84
CA GLY A 122 -17.50 8.76 50.10
C GLY A 122 -16.04 8.32 49.86
N GLY A 123 -15.38 7.78 50.87
CA GLY A 123 -14.02 7.27 50.77
C GLY A 123 -13.89 6.10 49.78
N THR A 124 -14.83 5.15 49.85
CA THR A 124 -14.85 4.01 48.89
C THR A 124 -15.13 4.48 47.45
N ALA A 125 -16.08 5.41 47.25
CA ALA A 125 -16.40 5.95 45.94
C ALA A 125 -15.25 6.76 45.33
N LEU A 126 -14.50 7.53 46.16
CA LEU A 126 -13.29 8.23 45.71
C LEU A 126 -12.19 7.26 45.29
N GLY A 127 -11.95 6.21 46.08
CA GLY A 127 -10.97 5.17 45.73
C GLY A 127 -11.30 4.48 44.42
N PHE A 128 -12.55 4.10 44.20
CA PHE A 128 -13.00 3.47 42.97
C PHE A 128 -12.94 4.42 41.77
N GLY A 129 -13.38 5.68 41.97
CA GLY A 129 -13.27 6.72 40.90
C GLY A 129 -11.83 7.00 40.49
N TYR A 130 -10.90 7.04 41.44
CA TYR A 130 -9.48 7.18 41.18
C TYR A 130 -8.92 6.00 40.36
N PHE A 131 -9.28 4.77 40.74
CA PHE A 131 -8.84 3.57 40.04
C PHE A 131 -9.32 3.56 38.57
N ILE A 132 -10.61 3.79 38.33
CA ILE A 132 -11.18 3.86 36.96
C ILE A 132 -10.54 4.98 36.15
N SER A 133 -10.43 6.19 36.76
CA SER A 133 -9.82 7.34 36.09
C SER A 133 -8.38 7.03 35.64
N ASN A 134 -7.61 6.36 36.49
CA ASN A 134 -6.23 6.02 36.16
C ASN A 134 -6.16 5.00 35.01
N ALA A 135 -6.98 3.93 35.09
CA ALA A 135 -7.01 2.88 34.07
C ALA A 135 -7.41 3.42 32.67
N LEU A 136 -8.43 4.28 32.60
CA LEU A 136 -8.86 4.90 31.36
C LEU A 136 -7.81 5.87 30.82
N THR A 137 -7.21 6.69 31.70
CA THR A 137 -6.20 7.66 31.28
C THR A 137 -4.96 6.99 30.72
N GLU A 138 -4.49 5.90 31.33
CA GLU A 138 -3.32 5.15 30.88
C GLU A 138 -3.54 4.59 29.47
N ARG A 139 -4.69 4.02 29.18
CA ARG A 139 -5.03 3.49 27.84
C ARG A 139 -5.08 4.58 26.78
N ILE A 140 -5.68 5.74 27.08
CA ILE A 140 -5.74 6.87 26.16
C ILE A 140 -4.33 7.47 25.91
N MET A 141 -3.53 7.58 26.99
CA MET A 141 -2.14 8.06 26.85
C MET A 141 -1.29 7.12 26.03
N GLY A 142 -1.52 5.80 26.11
CA GLY A 142 -0.86 4.82 25.25
C GLY A 142 -1.12 5.07 23.76
N VAL A 143 -2.37 5.35 23.37
CA VAL A 143 -2.72 5.70 21.98
C VAL A 143 -2.09 7.04 21.57
N ALA A 144 -2.11 8.04 22.44
CA ALA A 144 -1.51 9.34 22.17
C ALA A 144 0.02 9.26 21.99
N GLU A 145 0.70 8.43 22.77
CA GLU A 145 2.16 8.21 22.63
C GLU A 145 2.48 7.43 21.36
N GLY A 146 1.70 6.39 21.04
CA GLY A 146 1.80 5.69 19.75
C GLY A 146 1.67 6.65 18.56
N ALA A 147 0.72 7.58 18.63
CA ALA A 147 0.52 8.60 17.59
C ALA A 147 1.69 9.58 17.50
N ARG A 148 2.31 9.94 18.61
CA ARG A 148 3.54 10.76 18.62
C ARG A 148 4.71 10.05 17.99
N GLU A 149 4.93 8.79 18.35
CA GLU A 149 6.00 7.99 17.74
C GLU A 149 5.81 7.84 16.24
N LEU A 150 4.58 7.57 15.80
CA LEU A 150 4.24 7.53 14.38
C LEU A 150 4.55 8.85 13.67
N SER A 151 4.22 9.98 14.29
CA SER A 151 4.50 11.33 13.74
C SER A 151 5.98 11.67 13.66
N LYS A 152 6.83 11.04 14.49
CA LYS A 152 8.31 11.15 14.43
C LYS A 152 8.93 10.24 13.35
N GLY A 153 8.10 9.46 12.63
CA GLY A 153 8.56 8.55 11.58
C GLY A 153 8.79 7.11 12.04
N ASN A 154 8.48 6.77 13.29
CA ASN A 154 8.52 5.39 13.76
C ASN A 154 7.24 4.64 13.32
N LEU A 155 7.24 4.18 12.06
CA LEU A 155 6.09 3.49 11.46
C LEU A 155 5.85 2.09 12.05
N SER A 156 6.80 1.55 12.82
CA SER A 156 6.64 0.27 13.52
C SER A 156 5.96 0.40 14.89
N ALA A 157 5.66 1.63 15.34
CA ALA A 157 4.94 1.86 16.59
C ALA A 157 3.58 1.18 16.58
N ARG A 158 3.28 0.44 17.65
CA ARG A 158 1.98 -0.22 17.85
C ARG A 158 1.49 0.04 19.27
N VAL A 159 0.18 0.13 19.41
CA VAL A 159 -0.50 0.34 20.69
C VAL A 159 -1.09 -1.00 21.16
N PRO A 160 -0.92 -1.38 22.43
CA PRO A 160 -1.53 -2.59 22.97
C PRO A 160 -3.07 -2.51 22.90
N VAL A 161 -3.69 -3.53 22.31
CA VAL A 161 -5.15 -3.66 22.29
C VAL A 161 -5.58 -4.37 23.56
N GLN A 162 -6.33 -3.68 24.43
CA GLN A 162 -6.79 -4.23 25.72
C GLN A 162 -8.31 -4.07 25.84
N GLY A 163 -8.99 -5.15 26.20
CA GLY A 163 -10.45 -5.17 26.35
C GLY A 163 -11.20 -5.31 25.00
N ASN A 164 -12.52 -5.09 25.04
CA ASN A 164 -13.43 -5.18 23.89
C ASN A 164 -14.37 -3.96 23.82
N ASP A 165 -13.88 -2.80 24.27
CA ASP A 165 -14.60 -1.54 24.29
C ASP A 165 -14.14 -0.59 23.16
N GLU A 166 -14.68 0.62 23.15
CA GLU A 166 -14.37 1.64 22.13
C GLU A 166 -12.88 2.03 22.14
N LEU A 167 -12.19 1.90 23.27
CA LEU A 167 -10.74 2.15 23.34
C LEU A 167 -9.92 1.02 22.69
N ALA A 168 -10.39 -0.21 22.77
CA ALA A 168 -9.79 -1.35 22.07
C ALA A 168 -9.99 -1.21 20.56
N GLU A 169 -11.17 -0.75 20.10
CA GLU A 169 -11.45 -0.44 18.71
C GLU A 169 -10.56 0.70 18.20
N LEU A 170 -10.39 1.76 18.99
CA LEU A 170 -9.49 2.87 18.67
C LEU A 170 -8.03 2.41 18.52
N ALA A 171 -7.54 1.57 19.46
CA ALA A 171 -6.18 1.01 19.40
C ALA A 171 -5.99 0.11 18.16
N THR A 172 -7.01 -0.70 17.83
CA THR A 172 -7.01 -1.55 16.64
C THR A 172 -6.96 -0.71 15.36
N THR A 173 -7.81 0.31 15.27
CA THR A 173 -7.86 1.23 14.13
C THR A 173 -6.54 1.98 13.95
N PHE A 174 -5.94 2.44 15.06
CA PHE A 174 -4.61 3.05 15.06
C PHE A 174 -3.55 2.08 14.49
N ASN A 175 -3.53 0.84 14.97
CA ASN A 175 -2.57 -0.18 14.50
C ASN A 175 -2.74 -0.51 13.01
N MET A 176 -3.98 -0.57 12.51
CA MET A 176 -4.25 -0.73 11.07
C MET A 176 -3.73 0.46 10.25
N MET A 177 -3.94 1.68 10.71
CA MET A 177 -3.41 2.88 10.06
C MET A 177 -1.87 2.87 10.03
N ALA A 178 -1.23 2.54 11.16
CA ALA A 178 0.24 2.45 11.24
C ALA A 178 0.80 1.36 10.30
N ALA A 179 0.14 0.20 10.21
CA ALA A 179 0.52 -0.86 9.28
C ALA A 179 0.41 -0.40 7.82
N ARG A 180 -0.67 0.31 7.48
CA ARG A 180 -0.85 0.82 6.10
C ARG A 180 0.17 1.88 5.73
N LEU A 181 0.52 2.77 6.65
CA LEU A 181 1.57 3.76 6.44
C LEU A 181 2.94 3.11 6.25
N GLN A 182 3.25 2.07 7.02
CA GLN A 182 4.47 1.30 6.87
C GLN A 182 4.55 0.62 5.50
N GLU A 183 3.48 -0.01 5.04
CA GLU A 183 3.40 -0.62 3.71
C GLU A 183 3.63 0.39 2.58
N ILE A 184 3.00 1.58 2.69
CA ILE A 184 3.19 2.67 1.70
C ILE A 184 4.65 3.16 1.69
N ASP A 185 5.28 3.31 2.85
CA ASP A 185 6.68 3.74 2.93
C ASP A 185 7.65 2.70 2.35
N GLU A 186 7.40 1.42 2.60
CA GLU A 186 8.15 0.31 2.00
C GLU A 186 8.01 0.29 0.47
N GLN A 187 6.79 0.44 -0.06
CA GLN A 187 6.54 0.54 -1.50
C GLN A 187 7.25 1.75 -2.10
N LYS A 188 7.20 2.91 -1.43
CA LYS A 188 7.90 4.13 -1.86
C LYS A 188 9.41 3.91 -1.92
N ARG A 189 10.00 3.29 -0.88
CA ARG A 189 11.44 3.00 -0.84
C ARG A 189 11.87 2.05 -1.97
N MET A 190 11.09 1.01 -2.22
CA MET A 190 11.34 0.10 -3.35
C MET A 190 11.29 0.84 -4.69
N LEU A 191 10.30 1.70 -4.90
CA LEU A 191 10.19 2.50 -6.11
C LEU A 191 11.37 3.47 -6.28
N GLU A 192 11.78 4.15 -5.20
CA GLU A 192 12.94 5.05 -5.22
C GLU A 192 14.25 4.29 -5.50
N GLN A 193 14.40 3.08 -4.96
CA GLN A 193 15.57 2.23 -5.24
C GLN A 193 15.58 1.82 -6.71
N THR A 194 14.47 1.30 -7.22
CA THR A 194 14.33 0.93 -8.64
C THR A 194 14.65 2.09 -9.57
N ARG A 195 14.19 3.30 -9.22
CA ARG A 195 14.51 4.52 -9.99
C ARG A 195 16.00 4.87 -9.97
N ARG A 196 16.66 4.74 -8.81
CA ARG A 196 18.12 5.01 -8.69
C ARG A 196 18.92 3.99 -9.51
N ASP A 197 18.54 2.73 -9.42
CA ASP A 197 19.19 1.64 -10.15
C ASP A 197 19.03 1.84 -11.67
N LEU A 198 17.83 2.24 -12.12
CA LEU A 198 17.56 2.63 -13.50
C LEU A 198 18.52 3.74 -13.99
N VAL A 199 18.61 4.86 -13.25
CA VAL A 199 19.47 5.99 -13.62
C VAL A 199 20.94 5.60 -13.67
N ALA A 200 21.42 4.84 -12.69
CA ALA A 200 22.79 4.35 -12.62
C ALA A 200 23.11 3.45 -13.82
N TRP A 201 22.20 2.55 -14.13
CA TRP A 201 22.35 1.60 -15.22
C TRP A 201 22.33 2.30 -16.60
N VAL A 202 21.35 3.16 -16.86
CA VAL A 202 21.28 3.94 -18.11
C VAL A 202 22.56 4.77 -18.31
N SER A 203 23.04 5.39 -17.24
CA SER A 203 24.27 6.18 -17.29
C SER A 203 25.51 5.34 -17.65
N HIS A 204 25.58 4.11 -17.14
CA HIS A 204 26.67 3.18 -17.43
C HIS A 204 26.61 2.71 -18.90
N ASP A 205 25.44 2.27 -19.35
CA ASP A 205 25.30 1.66 -20.69
C ASP A 205 25.29 2.70 -21.84
N LEU A 206 24.98 3.97 -21.55
CA LEU A 206 25.20 5.08 -22.50
C LEU A 206 26.68 5.50 -22.55
N ARG A 207 27.43 5.44 -21.44
CA ARG A 207 28.83 5.88 -21.39
C ARG A 207 29.73 5.02 -22.23
N THR A 208 29.49 3.71 -22.28
CA THR A 208 30.35 2.75 -23.00
C THR A 208 30.40 3.04 -24.52
N PRO A 209 29.26 3.09 -25.26
CA PRO A 209 29.27 3.40 -26.68
C PRO A 209 29.73 4.83 -26.97
N LEU A 210 29.45 5.79 -26.08
CA LEU A 210 29.95 7.17 -26.21
C LEU A 210 31.47 7.25 -26.08
N ALA A 211 32.06 6.50 -25.18
CA ALA A 211 33.52 6.44 -25.02
C ALA A 211 34.19 5.78 -26.23
N SER A 212 33.58 4.69 -26.76
CA SER A 212 34.04 4.05 -28.01
C SER A 212 33.96 4.99 -29.20
N LEU A 213 32.82 5.67 -29.35
CA LEU A 213 32.61 6.67 -30.41
C LEU A 213 33.62 7.81 -30.36
N ARG A 214 33.88 8.34 -29.13
CA ARG A 214 34.87 9.39 -28.93
C ARG A 214 36.28 8.92 -29.35
N LEU A 215 36.69 7.72 -28.91
CA LEU A 215 37.99 7.16 -29.26
C LEU A 215 38.17 7.03 -30.78
N VAL A 216 37.13 6.56 -31.48
CA VAL A 216 37.11 6.44 -32.93
C VAL A 216 37.26 7.80 -33.60
N ILE A 217 36.50 8.80 -33.13
CA ILE A 217 36.55 10.17 -33.70
C ILE A 217 37.91 10.83 -33.40
N ASP A 218 38.42 10.74 -32.14
CA ASP A 218 39.72 11.33 -31.77
C ASP A 218 40.83 10.73 -32.66
N ALA A 219 40.84 9.38 -32.89
CA ALA A 219 41.83 8.73 -33.77
C ALA A 219 41.75 9.19 -35.24
N LEU A 220 40.57 9.51 -35.75
CA LEU A 220 40.40 10.06 -37.12
C LEU A 220 40.85 11.51 -37.20
N VAL A 221 40.53 12.33 -36.19
CA VAL A 221 40.86 13.76 -36.14
C VAL A 221 42.38 13.98 -35.94
N ASP A 222 43.00 13.20 -35.07
CA ASP A 222 44.46 13.30 -34.78
C ASP A 222 45.33 12.70 -35.91
N GLY A 223 44.74 12.20 -37.00
CA GLY A 223 45.46 11.65 -38.11
C GLY A 223 46.25 10.37 -37.82
N VAL A 224 45.90 9.67 -36.70
CA VAL A 224 46.50 8.38 -36.35
C VAL A 224 46.18 7.30 -37.36
N VAL A 225 45.01 7.41 -38.03
CA VAL A 225 44.58 6.53 -39.11
C VAL A 225 44.78 7.27 -40.42
N GLN A 226 45.70 6.78 -41.28
CA GLN A 226 46.04 7.39 -42.56
C GLN A 226 45.62 6.55 -43.78
N ASP A 227 45.33 5.28 -43.58
CA ASP A 227 44.90 4.41 -44.68
C ASP A 227 43.36 4.39 -44.82
N GLU A 228 42.93 4.26 -46.08
CA GLU A 228 41.49 4.34 -46.41
C GLU A 228 40.71 3.13 -45.86
N GLU A 229 41.30 1.98 -45.77
CA GLU A 229 40.64 0.76 -45.25
C GLU A 229 40.35 0.85 -43.75
N THR A 230 41.35 1.28 -42.97
CA THR A 230 41.19 1.50 -41.55
C THR A 230 40.22 2.65 -41.27
N THR A 231 40.28 3.76 -42.03
CA THR A 231 39.31 4.87 -41.96
C THR A 231 37.90 4.36 -42.15
N ARG A 232 37.65 3.56 -43.20
CA ARG A 232 36.33 2.98 -43.50
C ARG A 232 35.83 2.06 -42.37
N ARG A 233 36.73 1.27 -41.78
CA ARG A 233 36.42 0.42 -40.65
C ARG A 233 36.04 1.23 -39.38
N TYR A 234 36.75 2.31 -39.08
CA TYR A 234 36.46 3.20 -37.95
C TYR A 234 35.10 3.90 -38.15
N LEU A 235 34.82 4.40 -39.34
CA LEU A 235 33.51 4.99 -39.67
C LEU A 235 32.35 3.99 -39.52
N ALA A 236 32.57 2.74 -39.95
CA ALA A 236 31.59 1.67 -39.75
C ALA A 236 31.36 1.35 -38.29
N THR A 237 32.44 1.37 -37.47
CA THR A 237 32.33 1.21 -36.01
C THR A 237 31.53 2.36 -35.40
N ALA A 238 31.84 3.62 -35.77
CA ALA A 238 31.08 4.78 -35.32
C ALA A 238 29.58 4.71 -35.67
N GLN A 239 29.27 4.29 -36.89
CA GLN A 239 27.90 4.07 -37.31
C GLN A 239 27.17 3.01 -36.49
N ASN A 240 27.83 1.92 -36.17
CA ASN A 240 27.26 0.84 -35.31
C ASN A 240 27.01 1.32 -33.89
N GLU A 241 27.93 2.09 -33.28
CA GLU A 241 27.75 2.66 -31.96
C GLU A 241 26.57 3.65 -31.89
N ILE A 242 26.40 4.49 -32.94
CA ILE A 242 25.25 5.41 -33.06
C ILE A 242 23.94 4.62 -33.18
N ARG A 243 23.90 3.54 -33.95
CA ARG A 243 22.70 2.68 -34.03
C ARG A 243 22.38 2.06 -32.69
N SER A 244 23.39 1.49 -31.99
CA SER A 244 23.24 0.90 -30.68
C SER A 244 22.71 1.89 -29.63
N LEU A 245 23.17 3.15 -29.66
CA LEU A 245 22.64 4.23 -28.81
C LEU A 245 21.18 4.54 -29.12
N ASN A 246 20.81 4.64 -30.41
CA ASN A 246 19.42 4.89 -30.79
C ASN A 246 18.50 3.73 -30.35
N ASP A 247 18.95 2.48 -30.50
CA ASP A 247 18.19 1.30 -30.05
C ASP A 247 17.98 1.34 -28.55
N LEU A 248 19.01 1.68 -27.77
CA LEU A 248 18.92 1.80 -26.31
C LEU A 248 17.95 2.91 -25.88
N ILE A 249 17.97 4.07 -26.56
CA ILE A 249 17.03 5.18 -26.29
C ILE A 249 15.61 4.76 -26.60
N ASN A 250 15.37 4.08 -27.72
CA ASN A 250 14.06 3.58 -28.11
C ASN A 250 13.55 2.52 -27.11
N ASP A 251 14.41 1.59 -26.66
CA ASP A 251 14.10 0.61 -25.63
C ASP A 251 13.68 1.28 -24.33
N LEU A 252 14.40 2.33 -23.90
CA LEU A 252 14.11 3.07 -22.69
C LEU A 252 12.78 3.80 -22.78
N PHE A 253 12.50 4.42 -23.93
CA PHE A 253 11.24 5.12 -24.17
C PHE A 253 10.06 4.15 -24.18
N GLU A 254 10.19 2.99 -24.81
CA GLU A 254 9.17 1.95 -24.85
C GLU A 254 8.90 1.37 -23.46
N LEU A 255 9.97 1.12 -22.70
CA LEU A 255 9.85 0.70 -21.29
C LEU A 255 9.09 1.73 -20.45
N ALA A 256 9.40 3.02 -20.62
CA ALA A 256 8.69 4.08 -19.89
C ALA A 256 7.19 4.14 -20.24
N GLN A 257 6.81 3.85 -21.46
CA GLN A 257 5.40 3.75 -21.87
C GLN A 257 4.69 2.53 -21.22
N ILE A 258 5.38 1.40 -21.19
CA ILE A 258 4.89 0.18 -20.54
C ILE A 258 4.62 0.43 -19.04
N ASP A 259 5.53 1.13 -18.36
CA ASP A 259 5.43 1.43 -16.92
C ASP A 259 4.23 2.25 -16.51
N VAL A 260 3.89 3.21 -17.34
CA VAL A 260 2.75 4.11 -17.10
C VAL A 260 1.42 3.44 -17.50
N GLY A 261 1.47 2.22 -18.08
CA GLY A 261 0.30 1.54 -18.62
C GLY A 261 -0.26 2.24 -19.87
N HIS A 262 0.53 3.13 -20.50
CA HIS A 262 0.11 3.94 -21.65
C HIS A 262 0.69 3.41 -22.97
N VAL A 263 0.75 2.08 -23.14
CA VAL A 263 1.06 1.52 -24.45
C VAL A 263 -0.13 1.72 -25.37
N ASN A 264 -0.10 2.77 -26.19
CA ASN A 264 -1.12 2.99 -27.20
C ASN A 264 -0.91 2.00 -28.35
N LEU A 265 -1.65 0.88 -28.32
CA LEU A 265 -1.63 -0.11 -29.37
C LEU A 265 -2.47 0.35 -30.57
N ARG A 266 -1.89 0.31 -31.75
CA ARG A 266 -2.59 0.48 -33.02
C ARG A 266 -3.04 -0.86 -33.57
N LEU A 267 -4.14 -1.34 -33.02
CA LEU A 267 -4.65 -2.66 -33.35
C LEU A 267 -5.24 -2.67 -34.75
N GLU A 268 -4.71 -3.54 -35.61
CA GLU A 268 -5.21 -3.76 -36.97
C GLU A 268 -5.22 -5.24 -37.31
N ARG A 269 -5.93 -5.56 -38.41
CA ARG A 269 -5.93 -6.93 -38.95
C ARG A 269 -4.67 -7.15 -39.75
N ALA A 270 -3.78 -8.00 -39.22
CA ALA A 270 -2.50 -8.30 -39.87
C ALA A 270 -2.37 -9.80 -40.17
N SER A 271 -1.59 -10.12 -41.20
CA SER A 271 -1.14 -11.48 -41.44
C SER A 271 0.00 -11.82 -40.50
N PHE A 272 -0.25 -12.76 -39.60
CA PHE A 272 0.78 -13.23 -38.67
C PHE A 272 1.90 -13.99 -39.39
N ASN A 273 1.55 -14.67 -40.50
CA ASN A 273 2.52 -15.33 -41.38
C ASN A 273 3.51 -14.34 -41.97
N ASP A 274 3.04 -13.18 -42.46
CA ASP A 274 3.92 -12.14 -43.02
C ASP A 274 4.81 -11.54 -41.93
N LEU A 275 4.28 -11.22 -40.75
CA LEU A 275 5.05 -10.72 -39.62
C LEU A 275 6.19 -11.68 -39.22
N VAL A 276 5.93 -12.98 -39.15
CA VAL A 276 6.93 -13.99 -38.89
C VAL A 276 7.95 -14.08 -40.03
N SER A 277 7.52 -14.10 -41.29
CA SER A 277 8.38 -14.19 -42.45
C SER A 277 9.36 -13.01 -42.51
N ASP A 278 8.83 -11.78 -42.32
CA ASP A 278 9.63 -10.55 -42.34
C ASP A 278 10.65 -10.54 -41.20
N THR A 279 10.23 -10.94 -39.99
CA THR A 279 11.12 -11.00 -38.81
C THR A 279 12.23 -12.03 -39.02
N LEU A 280 11.91 -13.24 -39.51
CA LEU A 280 12.91 -14.26 -39.82
C LEU A 280 13.90 -13.78 -40.89
N SER A 281 13.42 -13.09 -41.93
CA SER A 281 14.26 -12.53 -42.97
C SER A 281 15.21 -11.47 -42.43
N ALA A 282 14.75 -10.59 -41.56
CA ALA A 282 15.58 -9.59 -40.89
C ALA A 282 16.64 -10.24 -39.96
N MET A 283 16.31 -11.34 -39.27
CA MET A 283 17.22 -12.02 -38.36
C MET A 283 18.21 -12.96 -39.03
N ARG A 284 18.01 -13.31 -40.31
CA ARG A 284 18.85 -14.26 -41.04
C ARG A 284 20.32 -13.86 -41.09
N THR A 285 20.63 -12.60 -41.37
CA THR A 285 22.03 -12.12 -41.42
C THR A 285 22.73 -12.29 -40.04
N LEU A 286 22.00 -12.10 -38.95
CA LEU A 286 22.53 -12.30 -37.59
C LEU A 286 22.77 -13.79 -37.28
N ALA A 287 21.81 -14.63 -37.66
CA ALA A 287 21.93 -16.10 -37.51
C ALA A 287 23.07 -16.66 -38.32
N ASP A 288 23.22 -16.24 -39.60
CA ASP A 288 24.32 -16.70 -40.51
C ASP A 288 25.70 -16.30 -39.96
N LYS A 289 25.84 -15.06 -39.46
CA LYS A 289 27.09 -14.60 -38.83
C LYS A 289 27.49 -15.44 -37.61
N ARG A 290 26.50 -15.98 -36.89
CA ARG A 290 26.75 -16.84 -35.71
C ARG A 290 26.76 -18.34 -36.03
N GLY A 291 26.52 -18.73 -37.28
CA GLY A 291 26.42 -20.11 -37.67
C GLY A 291 25.24 -20.86 -37.08
N VAL A 292 24.14 -20.17 -36.82
CA VAL A 292 22.92 -20.74 -36.21
C VAL A 292 21.87 -20.97 -37.28
N ARG A 293 21.25 -22.16 -37.27
CA ARG A 293 20.14 -22.48 -38.17
C ARG A 293 18.85 -21.84 -37.69
N LEU A 294 18.27 -20.99 -38.52
CA LEU A 294 17.01 -20.29 -38.20
C LEU A 294 15.85 -20.85 -39.05
N THR A 295 14.79 -21.33 -38.38
CA THR A 295 13.62 -21.93 -39.02
C THR A 295 12.35 -21.31 -38.48
N GLY A 296 11.24 -21.34 -39.27
CA GLY A 296 9.95 -20.84 -38.81
C GLY A 296 8.77 -21.59 -39.43
N SER A 297 7.67 -21.72 -38.67
CA SER A 297 6.43 -22.32 -39.15
C SER A 297 5.21 -21.63 -38.51
N VAL A 298 4.22 -21.31 -39.33
CA VAL A 298 2.97 -20.71 -38.87
C VAL A 298 1.78 -21.55 -39.36
N ASP A 299 0.85 -21.90 -38.48
CA ASP A 299 -0.39 -22.58 -38.86
C ASP A 299 -1.27 -21.64 -39.68
N ALA A 300 -1.64 -22.06 -40.91
CA ALA A 300 -2.48 -21.26 -41.81
C ALA A 300 -3.84 -20.84 -41.21
N LYS A 301 -4.30 -21.50 -40.12
CA LYS A 301 -5.56 -21.17 -39.45
C LYS A 301 -5.48 -19.92 -38.55
N ILE A 302 -4.27 -19.38 -38.35
CA ILE A 302 -4.06 -18.22 -37.48
C ILE A 302 -4.54 -16.94 -38.16
N ASP A 303 -4.24 -16.78 -39.42
CA ASP A 303 -4.52 -15.53 -40.18
C ASP A 303 -6.00 -15.31 -40.46
N PRO A 304 -6.46 -14.04 -40.33
CA PRO A 304 -5.75 -12.87 -39.77
C PRO A 304 -5.87 -12.76 -38.26
N VAL A 305 -4.92 -12.07 -37.63
CA VAL A 305 -4.94 -11.71 -36.20
C VAL A 305 -5.19 -10.19 -36.04
N VAL A 306 -5.73 -9.80 -34.86
CA VAL A 306 -5.90 -8.39 -34.51
C VAL A 306 -4.82 -8.00 -33.49
N VAL A 307 -3.79 -7.32 -33.97
CA VAL A 307 -2.61 -6.95 -33.18
C VAL A 307 -2.08 -5.59 -33.65
N ASP A 308 -1.12 -5.05 -32.90
CA ASP A 308 -0.24 -3.99 -33.39
C ASP A 308 0.98 -4.65 -34.08
N PRO A 309 1.11 -4.57 -35.42
CA PRO A 309 2.16 -5.27 -36.15
C PRO A 309 3.57 -4.88 -35.74
N GLU A 310 3.81 -3.58 -35.51
CA GLU A 310 5.13 -3.05 -35.16
C GLU A 310 5.54 -3.59 -33.78
N LYS A 311 4.60 -3.62 -32.82
CA LYS A 311 4.85 -4.10 -31.46
C LYS A 311 5.07 -5.61 -31.41
N ILE A 312 4.28 -6.39 -32.17
CA ILE A 312 4.48 -7.85 -32.24
C ILE A 312 5.80 -8.17 -32.96
N GLN A 313 6.15 -7.46 -34.04
CA GLN A 313 7.44 -7.62 -34.70
C GLN A 313 8.60 -7.33 -33.74
N ARG A 314 8.46 -6.34 -32.83
CA ARG A 314 9.42 -6.05 -31.76
C ARG A 314 9.56 -7.19 -30.77
N VAL A 315 8.42 -7.79 -30.33
CA VAL A 315 8.42 -8.99 -29.46
C VAL A 315 9.18 -10.13 -30.11
N LEU A 316 8.84 -10.48 -31.36
CA LEU A 316 9.49 -11.56 -32.11
C LEU A 316 10.99 -11.30 -32.28
N SER A 317 11.38 -10.08 -32.64
CA SER A 317 12.78 -9.68 -32.82
C SER A 317 13.56 -9.80 -31.51
N ASN A 318 13.01 -9.37 -30.39
CA ASN A 318 13.65 -9.48 -29.07
C ASN A 318 13.89 -10.95 -28.66
N LEU A 319 12.88 -11.80 -28.84
CA LEU A 319 12.98 -13.22 -28.50
C LEU A 319 13.97 -13.95 -29.42
N LEU A 320 13.90 -13.70 -30.74
CA LEU A 320 14.81 -14.32 -31.72
C LEU A 320 16.26 -13.85 -31.54
N ALA A 321 16.48 -12.54 -31.34
CA ALA A 321 17.83 -12.02 -31.11
C ALA A 321 18.44 -12.61 -29.82
N ASN A 322 17.63 -12.78 -28.78
CA ASN A 322 18.07 -13.45 -27.55
C ASN A 322 18.42 -14.91 -27.81
N ALA A 323 17.55 -15.67 -28.48
CA ALA A 323 17.77 -17.06 -28.83
C ALA A 323 19.04 -17.25 -29.66
N ILE A 324 19.23 -16.45 -30.73
CA ILE A 324 20.42 -16.52 -31.60
C ILE A 324 21.71 -16.19 -30.83
N ARG A 325 21.63 -15.23 -29.90
CA ARG A 325 22.80 -14.83 -29.09
C ARG A 325 23.29 -15.94 -28.17
N HIS A 326 22.37 -16.70 -27.58
CA HIS A 326 22.67 -17.74 -26.60
C HIS A 326 22.78 -19.15 -27.21
N THR A 327 22.65 -19.25 -28.53
CA THR A 327 22.83 -20.53 -29.24
C THR A 327 24.24 -20.63 -29.81
N PRO A 328 24.99 -21.72 -29.54
CA PRO A 328 26.33 -21.93 -30.11
C PRO A 328 26.27 -22.17 -31.62
N ALA A 329 27.41 -22.02 -32.28
CA ALA A 329 27.54 -22.33 -33.71
C ALA A 329 27.10 -23.78 -33.99
N ASN A 330 26.39 -23.96 -35.11
CA ASN A 330 25.72 -25.18 -35.52
C ASN A 330 24.48 -25.56 -34.69
N GLY A 331 24.04 -24.71 -33.77
CA GLY A 331 22.77 -24.87 -33.07
C GLY A 331 21.56 -24.41 -33.93
N GLU A 332 20.39 -24.56 -33.38
CA GLU A 332 19.12 -24.26 -34.06
C GLU A 332 18.24 -23.32 -33.23
N VAL A 333 17.62 -22.37 -33.93
CA VAL A 333 16.54 -21.50 -33.40
C VAL A 333 15.31 -21.71 -34.27
N ALA A 334 14.21 -22.11 -33.67
CA ALA A 334 12.95 -22.38 -34.34
C ALA A 334 11.81 -21.50 -33.76
N LEU A 335 11.12 -20.79 -34.63
CA LEU A 335 9.89 -20.08 -34.31
C LEU A 335 8.69 -20.88 -34.81
N SER A 336 7.73 -21.15 -33.94
CA SER A 336 6.47 -21.78 -34.33
C SER A 336 5.28 -21.02 -33.80
N ALA A 337 4.22 -20.92 -34.59
CA ALA A 337 2.96 -20.33 -34.18
C ALA A 337 1.81 -21.28 -34.50
N ARG A 338 0.93 -21.52 -33.52
CA ARG A 338 -0.22 -22.41 -33.64
C ARG A 338 -1.45 -21.83 -32.95
N LEU A 339 -2.62 -22.25 -33.40
CA LEU A 339 -3.87 -21.93 -32.75
C LEU A 339 -4.02 -22.79 -31.48
N ALA A 340 -4.29 -22.17 -30.35
CA ALA A 340 -4.52 -22.83 -29.06
C ALA A 340 -5.85 -22.33 -28.45
N GLY A 341 -6.96 -23.00 -28.78
CA GLY A 341 -8.29 -22.52 -28.41
C GLY A 341 -8.65 -21.20 -29.11
N ASP A 342 -8.97 -20.17 -28.33
CA ASP A 342 -9.27 -18.82 -28.82
C ASP A 342 -8.06 -17.87 -28.75
N ALA A 343 -6.84 -18.42 -28.69
CA ALA A 343 -5.60 -17.68 -28.66
C ALA A 343 -4.58 -18.22 -29.68
N VAL A 344 -3.71 -17.37 -30.14
CA VAL A 344 -2.52 -17.74 -30.91
C VAL A 344 -1.39 -17.98 -29.90
N ARG A 345 -0.81 -19.16 -29.93
CA ARG A 345 0.40 -19.48 -29.15
C ARG A 345 1.61 -19.45 -30.06
N VAL A 346 2.59 -18.65 -29.67
CA VAL A 346 3.88 -18.50 -30.38
C VAL A 346 4.96 -19.06 -29.49
N GLU A 347 5.86 -19.84 -30.07
CA GLU A 347 7.01 -20.45 -29.37
C GLU A 347 8.30 -20.14 -30.12
N VAL A 348 9.31 -19.64 -29.41
CA VAL A 348 10.68 -19.49 -29.89
C VAL A 348 11.52 -20.46 -29.08
N ARG A 349 12.05 -21.48 -29.76
CA ARG A 349 12.90 -22.55 -29.17
C ARG A 349 14.32 -22.40 -29.65
N ASP A 350 15.26 -22.50 -28.76
CA ASP A 350 16.69 -22.58 -29.05
C ASP A 350 17.33 -23.85 -28.50
N THR A 351 18.48 -24.22 -29.04
CA THR A 351 19.34 -25.32 -28.56
C THR A 351 20.58 -24.75 -27.86
N GLY A 352 20.41 -23.63 -27.15
CA GLY A 352 21.47 -22.89 -26.51
C GLY A 352 21.91 -23.46 -25.15
N GLU A 353 22.65 -22.65 -24.43
CA GLU A 353 23.19 -22.99 -23.10
C GLU A 353 22.11 -23.19 -22.01
N GLY A 354 20.88 -22.74 -22.27
CA GLY A 354 19.79 -22.75 -21.27
C GLY A 354 19.97 -21.72 -20.16
N ILE A 355 19.01 -21.69 -19.26
CA ILE A 355 18.93 -20.72 -18.16
C ILE A 355 18.95 -21.48 -16.84
N ALA A 356 19.75 -20.99 -15.89
CA ALA A 356 19.81 -21.59 -14.56
C ALA A 356 18.46 -21.43 -13.83
N PRO A 357 18.00 -22.42 -13.04
CA PRO A 357 16.73 -22.34 -12.32
C PRO A 357 16.60 -21.12 -11.40
N ALA A 358 17.72 -20.66 -10.84
CA ALA A 358 17.75 -19.46 -9.99
C ALA A 358 17.47 -18.17 -10.77
N ASP A 359 17.77 -18.13 -12.07
CA ASP A 359 17.61 -16.94 -12.91
C ASP A 359 16.20 -16.86 -13.53
N LEU A 360 15.53 -18.01 -13.72
CA LEU A 360 14.23 -18.10 -14.38
C LEU A 360 13.15 -17.13 -13.85
N PRO A 361 13.01 -16.91 -12.52
CA PRO A 361 12.03 -15.96 -12.01
C PRO A 361 12.31 -14.51 -12.39
N HIS A 362 13.56 -14.17 -12.72
CA HIS A 362 14.06 -12.81 -12.87
C HIS A 362 14.29 -12.37 -14.31
N ILE A 363 14.27 -13.28 -15.28
CA ILE A 363 14.66 -12.98 -16.68
C ILE A 363 13.77 -11.95 -17.38
N PHE A 364 12.55 -11.74 -16.91
CA PHE A 364 11.64 -10.70 -17.41
C PHE A 364 11.75 -9.40 -16.62
N GLU A 365 12.55 -9.39 -15.52
CA GLU A 365 12.82 -8.16 -14.79
C GLU A 365 13.72 -7.24 -15.62
N ARG A 366 13.52 -5.96 -15.47
CA ARG A 366 14.30 -4.94 -16.18
C ARG A 366 15.75 -5.00 -15.77
N PHE A 367 16.63 -4.85 -16.75
CA PHE A 367 18.08 -4.84 -16.52
C PHE A 367 18.66 -6.14 -15.96
N TYR A 368 17.81 -7.16 -15.79
CA TYR A 368 18.31 -8.43 -15.32
C TYR A 368 19.24 -9.08 -16.35
N ARG A 369 20.37 -9.54 -15.86
CA ARG A 369 21.35 -10.32 -16.62
C ARG A 369 21.75 -11.50 -15.74
N GLY A 370 21.54 -12.69 -16.20
CA GLY A 370 22.06 -13.88 -15.53
C GLY A 370 23.57 -13.77 -15.31
N GLN A 371 24.10 -14.51 -14.34
CA GLN A 371 25.56 -14.52 -14.09
C GLN A 371 26.28 -14.81 -15.41
N PRO A 372 27.34 -14.05 -15.77
CA PRO A 372 28.06 -14.29 -17.01
C PRO A 372 28.68 -15.69 -16.95
N ALA A 373 28.10 -16.61 -17.71
CA ALA A 373 28.81 -17.81 -18.08
C ALA A 373 30.13 -17.32 -18.69
N ARG A 374 31.25 -17.94 -18.30
CA ARG A 374 32.63 -17.54 -18.60
C ARG A 374 32.96 -17.64 -20.11
N THR A 375 32.12 -17.14 -20.98
CA THR A 375 32.39 -17.09 -22.42
C THR A 375 32.95 -15.73 -22.76
N ARG A 376 34.26 -15.70 -22.96
CA ARG A 376 35.01 -14.62 -23.58
C ARG A 376 34.66 -14.57 -25.07
N ASP A 377 33.48 -14.06 -25.40
CA ASP A 377 33.21 -13.64 -26.76
C ASP A 377 33.53 -12.15 -26.92
N GLY A 378 34.59 -11.93 -27.73
CA GLY A 378 35.17 -10.64 -28.03
C GLY A 378 34.31 -9.74 -28.92
N ASP A 379 33.02 -9.98 -29.04
CA ASP A 379 32.10 -9.16 -29.83
C ASP A 379 31.25 -8.29 -28.87
N GLY A 380 31.59 -7.00 -28.83
CA GLY A 380 31.16 -6.00 -27.88
C GLY A 380 29.63 -5.66 -27.83
N GLN A 381 28.75 -6.48 -28.37
CA GLN A 381 27.31 -6.30 -28.33
C GLN A 381 26.68 -6.98 -27.11
N ARG A 382 26.90 -6.41 -25.94
CA ARG A 382 26.19 -6.79 -24.72
C ARG A 382 24.80 -6.16 -24.76
N GLY A 383 23.76 -6.99 -24.89
CA GLY A 383 22.37 -6.51 -24.82
C GLY A 383 22.06 -5.84 -23.48
N ALA A 384 21.25 -4.78 -23.51
CA ALA A 384 20.89 -3.91 -22.41
C ALA A 384 20.09 -4.58 -21.27
N GLY A 385 19.68 -5.85 -21.39
CA GLY A 385 18.81 -6.51 -20.43
C GLY A 385 17.36 -5.98 -20.44
N LEU A 386 16.99 -5.26 -21.49
CA LEU A 386 15.65 -4.67 -21.65
C LEU A 386 14.74 -5.47 -22.58
N GLY A 387 15.30 -6.21 -23.53
CA GLY A 387 14.54 -6.86 -24.60
C GLY A 387 13.46 -7.84 -24.12
N LEU A 388 13.77 -8.67 -23.10
CA LEU A 388 12.79 -9.61 -22.54
C LEU A 388 11.71 -8.87 -21.71
N ALA A 389 12.06 -7.84 -20.95
CA ALA A 389 11.11 -7.02 -20.21
C ALA A 389 10.17 -6.28 -21.16
N ILE A 390 10.69 -5.71 -22.26
CA ILE A 390 9.88 -5.08 -23.30
C ILE A 390 8.97 -6.12 -23.97
N ALA A 391 9.48 -7.30 -24.31
CA ALA A 391 8.67 -8.36 -24.91
C ALA A 391 7.51 -8.77 -23.98
N SER A 392 7.77 -8.92 -22.68
CA SER A 392 6.72 -9.20 -21.67
C SER A 392 5.67 -8.10 -21.61
N GLY A 393 6.08 -6.85 -21.46
CA GLY A 393 5.15 -5.72 -21.37
C GLY A 393 4.31 -5.52 -22.62
N LEU A 394 4.88 -5.73 -23.81
CA LEU A 394 4.13 -5.63 -25.08
C LEU A 394 3.13 -6.78 -25.25
N VAL A 395 3.48 -8.00 -24.86
CA VAL A 395 2.56 -9.15 -24.86
C VAL A 395 1.41 -8.91 -23.87
N GLU A 396 1.72 -8.43 -22.66
CA GLU A 396 0.72 -8.09 -21.64
C GLU A 396 -0.23 -6.96 -22.11
N ALA A 397 0.32 -5.93 -22.77
CA ALA A 397 -0.48 -4.87 -23.36
C ALA A 397 -1.47 -5.39 -24.43
N HIS A 398 -1.11 -6.45 -25.16
CA HIS A 398 -2.03 -7.15 -26.09
C HIS A 398 -3.02 -8.09 -25.39
N GLY A 399 -3.03 -8.16 -24.04
CA GLY A 399 -3.87 -9.07 -23.27
C GLY A 399 -3.37 -10.52 -23.29
N GLY A 400 -2.12 -10.74 -23.67
CA GLY A 400 -1.47 -12.03 -23.71
C GLY A 400 -0.66 -12.35 -22.43
N LYS A 401 0.01 -13.49 -22.44
CA LYS A 401 0.93 -13.93 -21.38
C LYS A 401 2.18 -14.51 -22.02
N ILE A 402 3.36 -14.20 -21.45
CA ILE A 402 4.64 -14.78 -21.85
C ILE A 402 5.14 -15.75 -20.75
N GLU A 403 5.75 -16.85 -21.18
CA GLU A 403 6.27 -17.91 -20.29
C GLU A 403 7.61 -18.40 -20.83
N VAL A 404 8.42 -18.97 -19.95
CA VAL A 404 9.70 -19.57 -20.29
C VAL A 404 9.82 -20.96 -19.72
N GLN A 405 10.43 -21.87 -20.48
CA GLN A 405 10.87 -23.20 -20.04
C GLN A 405 12.30 -23.39 -20.50
N SER A 406 13.20 -23.68 -19.58
CA SER A 406 14.61 -23.85 -19.89
C SER A 406 15.25 -24.88 -18.97
N GLU A 407 16.24 -25.59 -19.50
CA GLU A 407 17.09 -26.48 -18.76
C GLU A 407 18.53 -26.24 -19.19
N LEU A 408 19.43 -26.11 -18.22
CA LEU A 408 20.82 -25.79 -18.46
C LEU A 408 21.45 -26.86 -19.38
N GLY A 409 22.09 -26.43 -20.48
CA GLY A 409 22.69 -27.28 -21.48
C GLY A 409 21.73 -27.94 -22.49
N LYS A 410 20.40 -27.68 -22.38
CA LYS A 410 19.39 -28.23 -23.31
C LYS A 410 18.66 -27.16 -24.14
N GLY A 411 18.91 -25.90 -23.85
CA GLY A 411 18.28 -24.77 -24.52
C GLY A 411 17.08 -24.21 -23.81
N THR A 412 16.40 -23.28 -24.47
CA THR A 412 15.26 -22.51 -23.92
C THR A 412 14.07 -22.50 -24.87
N VAL A 413 12.88 -22.45 -24.30
CA VAL A 413 11.62 -22.22 -25.01
C VAL A 413 10.92 -21.03 -24.40
N PHE A 414 10.89 -19.92 -25.12
CA PHE A 414 10.01 -18.81 -24.81
C PHE A 414 8.68 -19.03 -25.52
N SER A 415 7.57 -18.89 -24.80
CA SER A 415 6.26 -18.99 -25.40
C SER A 415 5.38 -17.84 -24.95
N PHE A 416 4.59 -17.28 -25.89
CA PHE A 416 3.60 -16.28 -25.53
C PHE A 416 2.26 -16.55 -26.22
N THR A 417 1.20 -15.99 -25.65
CA THR A 417 -0.16 -16.10 -26.19
C THR A 417 -0.67 -14.74 -26.58
N LEU A 418 -1.46 -14.68 -27.66
CA LEU A 418 -2.20 -13.48 -28.08
C LEU A 418 -3.66 -13.86 -28.23
N PRO A 419 -4.61 -13.13 -27.63
CA PRO A 419 -6.03 -13.38 -27.83
C PRO A 419 -6.40 -13.13 -29.30
N ARG A 420 -7.14 -14.04 -29.90
CA ARG A 420 -7.58 -13.91 -31.32
C ARG A 420 -8.58 -12.78 -31.51
N ARG A 421 -9.35 -12.47 -30.45
CA ARG A 421 -10.27 -11.34 -30.39
C ARG A 421 -10.00 -10.62 -29.09
N LEU A 422 -9.71 -9.34 -29.14
CA LEU A 422 -9.72 -8.55 -27.92
C LEU A 422 -11.16 -8.52 -27.42
N SER A 423 -11.37 -8.93 -26.18
CA SER A 423 -12.62 -8.70 -25.48
C SER A 423 -12.84 -7.18 -25.46
N THR A 424 -13.80 -6.69 -26.23
CA THR A 424 -14.30 -5.31 -26.12
C THR A 424 -14.90 -5.14 -24.73
N GLY A 425 -14.09 -4.72 -23.79
CA GLY A 425 -14.47 -4.53 -22.41
C GLY A 425 -13.52 -3.60 -21.73
N VAL A 426 -13.58 -2.32 -22.11
CA VAL A 426 -13.47 -1.17 -21.21
C VAL A 426 -14.03 0.02 -21.98
N SER A 427 -15.24 0.41 -21.61
CA SER A 427 -15.81 1.72 -21.82
C SER A 427 -15.42 2.63 -20.65
#